data_2821c42c9591d76305ee9ab18b57c6f8
#
_entry.id   2821c42c9591d76305ee9ab18b57c6f8
#
_cell.length_a   1.000
_cell.length_b   1.000
_cell.length_c   1.000
_cell.angle_alpha   90.00
_cell.angle_beta   90.00
_cell.angle_gamma   90.00
#
_symmetry.space_group_name_H-M   'P 1'
#
loop_
_entity.id
_entity.type
_entity.pdbx_description
1 polymer ?
#
loop_
_entity_poly.entity_id
_entity_poly.type
_entity_poly.pdbx_seq_one_letter_code
_entity_poly.pdbx_strand_id
1 'polypeptide(L)'
;MTVIDIRMKHYLNLLIVSTIFSCIEPNSENLWMLNEVVHIETEGYCRDVFISGDSVFVAAGQAGVQLWDIGTITAPNLLWKKSLAELGVNKEITQVTYASSIKQLFALESNERPLHIDLSTGDTARVQGQFSSEKTKEFRVLTNDGNSFTVYAADNDDGLKLSTFEYDNGFDLWFNTAGYEIASFGNPNGIDIYGNEIVLTLDQLGIEAFHSENGIITSRYQIDLEGNARAVTMINGGEFYVACEDAGAFKLATGISDQLEGKIQFANDLFVTHIAVNNNQLALSCASNGLALYEPDGNTSISARGIHDIGYVYHAEFSGGYLFAATREGLQIFEIDE
;
A
#
# COMPACT_ATOMS: atom_id res chain seq x y z
N MET A 1 -33.64 41.23 47.87
CA MET A 1 -32.83 40.15 47.26
C MET A 1 -32.80 39.02 48.27
N THR A 2 -33.58 37.98 48.03
CA THR A 2 -33.91 36.97 49.03
C THR A 2 -32.83 35.83 49.00
N VAL A 3 -32.61 35.20 50.13
CA VAL A 3 -31.60 34.12 50.37
C VAL A 3 -31.77 32.97 49.34
N ILE A 4 -32.93 32.81 48.76
CA ILE A 4 -33.26 31.82 47.73
C ILE A 4 -32.49 32.11 46.43
N ASP A 5 -32.29 33.36 46.05
CA ASP A 5 -31.63 33.76 44.78
C ASP A 5 -30.12 33.47 44.79
N ILE A 6 -29.49 33.55 45.97
CA ILE A 6 -28.06 33.25 46.12
C ILE A 6 -27.82 31.74 46.07
N ARG A 7 -28.67 30.92 46.65
CA ARG A 7 -28.59 29.46 46.61
C ARG A 7 -28.75 28.90 45.20
N MET A 8 -29.71 29.44 44.46
CA MET A 8 -30.00 29.00 43.07
C MET A 8 -28.84 29.33 42.12
N LYS A 9 -28.16 30.48 42.28
CA LYS A 9 -26.94 30.81 41.51
C LYS A 9 -25.76 29.89 41.82
N HIS A 10 -25.62 29.46 43.07
CA HIS A 10 -24.57 28.52 43.45
C HIS A 10 -24.80 27.12 42.87
N TYR A 11 -26.05 26.62 42.85
CA TYR A 11 -26.37 25.33 42.24
C TYR A 11 -26.25 25.37 40.72
N LEU A 12 -26.59 26.50 40.05
CA LEU A 12 -26.42 26.68 38.63
C LEU A 12 -24.94 26.69 38.22
N ASN A 13 -24.09 27.38 38.98
CA ASN A 13 -22.66 27.40 38.77
C ASN A 13 -22.01 26.03 39.05
N LEU A 14 -22.47 25.28 40.05
CA LEU A 14 -21.98 23.94 40.33
C LEU A 14 -22.39 22.95 39.22
N LEU A 15 -23.60 23.09 38.67
CA LEU A 15 -24.07 22.29 37.54
C LEU A 15 -23.30 22.57 36.27
N ILE A 16 -22.98 23.83 35.97
CA ILE A 16 -22.14 24.21 34.80
C ILE A 16 -20.72 23.69 34.94
N VAL A 17 -20.14 23.74 36.14
CA VAL A 17 -18.80 23.20 36.39
C VAL A 17 -18.78 21.68 36.26
N SER A 18 -19.81 20.95 36.74
CA SER A 18 -19.87 19.51 36.59
C SER A 18 -20.08 19.07 35.14
N THR A 19 -20.79 19.83 34.30
CA THR A 19 -20.96 19.52 32.88
C THR A 19 -19.70 19.79 32.06
N ILE A 20 -18.83 20.71 32.50
CA ILE A 20 -17.54 20.97 31.84
C ILE A 20 -16.50 19.86 32.12
N PHE A 21 -16.58 19.21 33.29
CA PHE A 21 -15.68 18.09 33.64
C PHE A 21 -16.17 16.71 33.17
N SER A 22 -17.43 16.58 32.70
CA SER A 22 -17.97 15.30 32.21
C SER A 22 -17.72 15.04 30.72
N CYS A 23 -17.04 15.93 30.05
CA CYS A 23 -16.78 15.80 28.61
C CYS A 23 -15.31 15.94 28.28
N ILE A 24 -14.42 15.14 28.79
CA ILE A 24 -13.10 14.89 28.14
C ILE A 24 -12.36 13.88 29.06
N GLU A 25 -12.80 12.65 29.07
CA GLU A 25 -11.85 11.57 29.16
C GLU A 25 -11.69 11.07 27.72
N PRO A 26 -10.53 11.25 27.08
CA PRO A 26 -10.25 10.49 25.86
C PRO A 26 -10.44 9.01 26.25
N ASN A 27 -11.17 8.28 25.43
CA ASN A 27 -11.41 6.86 25.64
C ASN A 27 -10.07 6.14 25.37
N SER A 28 -9.14 6.24 26.34
CA SER A 28 -7.80 5.66 26.24
C SER A 28 -7.82 4.13 26.31
N GLU A 29 -8.98 3.54 26.61
CA GLU A 29 -9.13 2.08 26.76
C GLU A 29 -9.15 1.32 25.43
N ASN A 30 -9.17 2.01 24.27
CA ASN A 30 -9.26 1.40 22.93
C ASN A 30 -8.18 1.87 21.97
N LEU A 31 -7.09 2.47 22.47
CA LEU A 31 -5.96 2.87 21.61
C LEU A 31 -4.94 1.75 21.53
N TRP A 32 -4.56 1.43 20.32
CA TRP A 32 -3.48 0.48 20.05
C TRP A 32 -2.12 1.18 20.11
N MET A 33 -1.13 0.47 20.62
CA MET A 33 0.23 0.97 20.73
C MET A 33 1.14 0.30 19.70
N LEU A 34 2.03 1.08 19.09
CA LEU A 34 3.12 0.56 18.29
C LEU A 34 4.36 0.40 19.17
N ASN A 35 4.82 -0.84 19.30
CA ASN A 35 6.06 -1.17 19.99
C ASN A 35 7.14 -1.43 18.93
N GLU A 36 8.10 -0.52 18.81
CA GLU A 36 9.21 -0.69 17.88
C GLU A 36 10.08 -1.89 18.30
N VAL A 37 10.19 -2.87 17.40
CA VAL A 37 11.01 -4.07 17.58
C VAL A 37 12.42 -3.82 17.08
N VAL A 38 12.54 -3.19 15.90
CA VAL A 38 13.82 -2.85 15.30
C VAL A 38 13.65 -1.73 14.26
N HIS A 39 14.67 -0.90 14.17
CA HIS A 39 14.85 0.08 13.12
C HIS A 39 16.07 -0.28 12.27
N ILE A 40 15.83 -0.53 10.99
CA ILE A 40 16.88 -0.79 9.99
C ILE A 40 17.19 0.52 9.29
N GLU A 41 18.36 1.10 9.57
CA GLU A 41 18.86 2.25 8.85
C GLU A 41 19.23 1.85 7.42
N THR A 42 18.37 2.16 6.45
CA THR A 42 18.64 1.92 5.03
C THR A 42 19.52 3.02 4.45
N GLU A 43 20.40 2.67 3.50
CA GLU A 43 21.01 3.71 2.68
C GLU A 43 19.92 4.32 1.78
N GLY A 44 19.62 5.61 1.91
CA GLY A 44 18.53 6.28 1.22
C GLY A 44 17.15 6.04 1.87
N TYR A 45 16.13 6.69 1.33
CA TYR A 45 14.78 6.58 1.87
C TYR A 45 14.19 5.19 1.58
N CYS A 46 13.64 4.53 2.59
CA CYS A 46 12.86 3.33 2.40
C CYS A 46 11.50 3.72 1.79
N ARG A 47 11.33 3.49 0.49
CA ARG A 47 10.15 3.92 -0.28
C ARG A 47 9.05 2.87 -0.26
N ASP A 48 9.45 1.60 -0.27
CA ASP A 48 8.57 0.44 -0.30
C ASP A 48 9.29 -0.78 0.24
N VAL A 49 8.54 -1.77 0.70
CA VAL A 49 9.03 -3.05 1.19
C VAL A 49 8.18 -4.19 0.66
N PHE A 50 8.80 -5.35 0.48
CA PHE A 50 8.13 -6.60 0.17
C PHE A 50 8.70 -7.71 1.06
N ILE A 51 7.87 -8.38 1.84
CA ILE A 51 8.27 -9.42 2.78
C ILE A 51 8.02 -10.81 2.18
N SER A 52 9.03 -11.67 2.22
CA SER A 52 8.95 -13.06 1.75
C SER A 52 9.66 -14.00 2.71
N GLY A 53 8.91 -14.64 3.62
CA GLY A 53 9.46 -15.47 4.68
C GLY A 53 10.42 -14.67 5.57
N ASP A 54 11.66 -15.15 5.70
CA ASP A 54 12.70 -14.50 6.49
C ASP A 54 13.46 -13.40 5.73
N SER A 55 12.95 -12.96 4.58
CA SER A 55 13.59 -11.96 3.75
C SER A 55 12.70 -10.72 3.58
N VAL A 56 13.32 -9.53 3.61
CA VAL A 56 12.65 -8.29 3.22
C VAL A 56 13.42 -7.61 2.10
N PHE A 57 12.75 -7.34 1.00
CA PHE A 57 13.23 -6.53 -0.11
C PHE A 57 12.82 -5.08 0.14
N VAL A 58 13.74 -4.15 -0.07
CA VAL A 58 13.55 -2.73 0.19
C VAL A 58 13.81 -1.93 -1.07
N ALA A 59 12.85 -1.10 -1.47
CA ALA A 59 13.06 -0.01 -2.40
C ALA A 59 13.73 1.14 -1.64
N ALA A 60 15.06 1.24 -1.73
CA ALA A 60 15.85 2.19 -0.95
C ALA A 60 16.04 3.54 -1.66
N GLY A 61 15.04 3.97 -2.47
CA GLY A 61 15.04 5.27 -3.14
C GLY A 61 16.30 5.49 -3.97
N GLN A 62 17.08 6.52 -3.62
CA GLN A 62 18.32 6.88 -4.31
C GLN A 62 19.46 5.86 -4.11
N ALA A 63 19.37 4.96 -3.15
CA ALA A 63 20.35 3.90 -2.92
C ALA A 63 20.05 2.61 -3.70
N GLY A 64 18.92 2.56 -4.43
CA GLY A 64 18.55 1.42 -5.27
C GLY A 64 17.72 0.37 -4.54
N VAL A 65 18.14 -0.91 -4.56
CA VAL A 65 17.43 -2.03 -3.94
C VAL A 65 18.32 -2.72 -2.91
N GLN A 66 17.72 -3.13 -1.79
CA GLN A 66 18.40 -3.88 -0.73
C GLN A 66 17.60 -5.14 -0.40
N LEU A 67 18.32 -6.20 0.01
CA LEU A 67 17.75 -7.42 0.57
C LEU A 67 18.32 -7.65 1.96
N TRP A 68 17.44 -7.82 2.93
CA TRP A 68 17.77 -8.08 4.31
C TRP A 68 17.24 -9.43 4.76
N ASP A 69 18.01 -10.15 5.56
CA ASP A 69 17.57 -11.31 6.33
C ASP A 69 16.97 -10.83 7.66
N ILE A 70 15.74 -11.21 7.91
CA ILE A 70 14.95 -10.90 9.11
C ILE A 70 14.57 -12.17 9.89
N GLY A 71 15.20 -13.32 9.61
CA GLY A 71 14.95 -14.57 10.33
C GLY A 71 15.19 -14.45 11.85
N THR A 72 16.02 -13.48 12.25
CA THR A 72 16.05 -12.97 13.62
C THR A 72 15.60 -11.51 13.59
N ILE A 73 14.32 -11.25 13.83
CA ILE A 73 13.71 -9.93 13.62
C ILE A 73 14.41 -8.79 14.38
N THR A 74 14.96 -9.06 15.56
CA THR A 74 15.69 -8.10 16.39
C THR A 74 17.15 -7.89 15.98
N ALA A 75 17.64 -8.65 15.01
CA ALA A 75 19.02 -8.58 14.52
C ALA A 75 19.08 -8.81 12.99
N PRO A 76 18.44 -7.92 12.21
CA PRO A 76 18.41 -8.05 10.74
C PRO A 76 19.82 -7.93 10.15
N ASN A 77 20.07 -8.62 9.05
CA ASN A 77 21.35 -8.63 8.37
C ASN A 77 21.21 -8.31 6.89
N LEU A 78 21.98 -7.32 6.40
CA LEU A 78 22.01 -6.99 4.98
C LEU A 78 22.68 -8.14 4.19
N LEU A 79 21.92 -8.78 3.30
CA LEU A 79 22.44 -9.85 2.44
C LEU A 79 23.11 -9.30 1.19
N TRP A 80 22.47 -8.37 0.50
CA TRP A 80 23.03 -7.65 -0.63
C TRP A 80 22.31 -6.34 -0.91
N LYS A 81 22.96 -5.50 -1.73
CA LYS A 81 22.37 -4.28 -2.28
C LYS A 81 22.80 -4.07 -3.73
N LYS A 82 21.95 -3.39 -4.50
CA LYS A 82 22.21 -2.95 -5.87
C LYS A 82 21.94 -1.45 -5.96
N SER A 83 22.98 -0.68 -6.22
CA SER A 83 22.87 0.77 -6.48
C SER A 83 22.14 1.07 -7.77
N LEU A 84 21.68 2.31 -7.96
CA LEU A 84 21.05 2.76 -9.22
C LEU A 84 21.97 2.51 -10.42
N ALA A 85 23.26 2.75 -10.29
CA ALA A 85 24.23 2.53 -11.35
C ALA A 85 24.36 1.04 -11.73
N GLU A 86 24.37 0.13 -10.76
CA GLU A 86 24.37 -1.32 -11.00
C GLU A 86 23.07 -1.82 -11.61
N LEU A 87 21.94 -1.17 -11.30
CA LEU A 87 20.65 -1.42 -11.93
C LEU A 87 20.53 -0.77 -13.32
N GLY A 88 21.47 0.12 -13.68
CA GLY A 88 21.44 0.85 -14.95
C GLY A 88 20.30 1.85 -15.04
N VAL A 89 19.94 2.50 -13.93
CA VAL A 89 18.87 3.49 -13.81
C VAL A 89 19.40 4.80 -13.22
N ASN A 90 18.62 5.88 -13.34
CA ASN A 90 19.07 7.21 -12.94
C ASN A 90 18.15 7.87 -11.90
N LYS A 91 16.94 7.36 -11.71
CA LYS A 91 15.97 7.89 -10.76
C LYS A 91 15.83 6.92 -9.57
N GLU A 92 15.22 7.39 -8.52
CA GLU A 92 14.96 6.60 -7.32
C GLU A 92 14.09 5.35 -7.60
N ILE A 93 14.34 4.29 -6.85
CA ILE A 93 13.48 3.11 -6.82
C ILE A 93 12.33 3.36 -5.83
N THR A 94 11.10 3.22 -6.30
CA THR A 94 9.88 3.56 -5.55
C THR A 94 9.04 2.37 -5.15
N GLN A 95 9.22 1.21 -5.79
CA GLN A 95 8.48 -0.01 -5.48
C GLN A 95 9.36 -1.23 -5.71
N VAL A 96 9.14 -2.29 -4.92
CA VAL A 96 9.70 -3.61 -5.11
C VAL A 96 8.64 -4.69 -4.92
N THR A 97 8.75 -5.80 -5.65
CA THR A 97 7.97 -7.01 -5.40
C THR A 97 8.77 -8.24 -5.79
N TYR A 98 8.55 -9.36 -5.12
CA TYR A 98 9.28 -10.60 -5.36
C TYR A 98 8.34 -11.77 -5.62
N ALA A 99 8.50 -12.40 -6.78
CA ALA A 99 7.81 -13.62 -7.16
C ALA A 99 8.64 -14.85 -6.73
N SER A 100 8.40 -15.32 -5.51
CA SER A 100 9.19 -16.39 -4.87
C SER A 100 9.18 -17.71 -5.62
N SER A 101 8.03 -18.07 -6.25
CA SER A 101 7.86 -19.30 -7.01
C SER A 101 8.79 -19.42 -8.22
N ILE A 102 9.16 -18.29 -8.80
CA ILE A 102 10.04 -18.18 -9.97
C ILE A 102 11.38 -17.50 -9.65
N LYS A 103 11.58 -17.06 -8.38
CA LYS A 103 12.77 -16.34 -7.88
C LYS A 103 13.11 -15.08 -8.68
N GLN A 104 12.09 -14.33 -9.06
CA GLN A 104 12.24 -13.08 -9.81
C GLN A 104 11.88 -11.89 -8.94
N LEU A 105 12.75 -10.89 -8.92
CA LEU A 105 12.54 -9.61 -8.25
C LEU A 105 12.20 -8.54 -9.29
N PHE A 106 11.23 -7.72 -8.95
CA PHE A 106 10.84 -6.58 -9.76
C PHE A 106 11.00 -5.30 -8.94
N ALA A 107 11.44 -4.25 -9.59
CA ALA A 107 11.59 -2.93 -8.98
C ALA A 107 11.07 -1.86 -9.92
N LEU A 108 10.66 -0.72 -9.39
CA LEU A 108 10.17 0.41 -10.18
C LEU A 108 11.07 1.62 -10.02
N GLU A 109 11.68 2.05 -11.12
CA GLU A 109 12.27 3.36 -11.24
C GLU A 109 11.15 4.41 -11.37
N SER A 110 11.21 5.49 -10.63
CA SER A 110 10.15 6.52 -10.54
C SER A 110 9.71 7.04 -11.89
N ASN A 111 8.45 6.83 -12.24
CA ASN A 111 7.84 7.20 -13.54
C ASN A 111 8.55 6.60 -14.76
N GLU A 112 9.04 5.38 -14.65
CA GLU A 112 9.69 4.66 -15.74
C GLU A 112 9.11 3.24 -15.85
N ARG A 113 9.73 2.41 -16.66
CA ARG A 113 9.39 1.00 -16.79
C ARG A 113 9.79 0.20 -15.55
N PRO A 114 9.05 -0.85 -15.17
CA PRO A 114 9.52 -1.79 -14.18
C PRO A 114 10.85 -2.43 -14.58
N LEU A 115 11.66 -2.77 -13.60
CA LEU A 115 12.90 -3.54 -13.77
C LEU A 115 12.65 -4.99 -13.41
N HIS A 116 13.28 -5.89 -14.10
CA HIS A 116 13.24 -7.32 -13.82
C HIS A 116 14.66 -7.80 -13.47
N ILE A 117 14.81 -8.45 -12.31
CA ILE A 117 16.10 -8.91 -11.77
C ILE A 117 15.97 -10.41 -11.48
N ASP A 118 16.78 -11.23 -12.12
CA ASP A 118 16.79 -12.67 -11.89
C ASP A 118 17.65 -13.00 -10.66
N LEU A 119 17.04 -13.62 -9.65
CA LEU A 119 17.70 -14.10 -8.45
C LEU A 119 17.92 -15.62 -8.47
N SER A 120 17.51 -16.33 -9.51
CA SER A 120 17.64 -17.78 -9.61
C SER A 120 19.10 -18.24 -9.79
N THR A 121 19.91 -17.43 -10.47
CA THR A 121 21.30 -17.72 -10.80
C THR A 121 22.30 -17.29 -9.71
N GLY A 122 21.86 -16.52 -8.72
CA GLY A 122 22.72 -15.92 -7.69
C GLY A 122 23.51 -14.69 -8.15
N ASP A 123 23.55 -14.38 -9.44
CA ASP A 123 24.27 -13.22 -10.00
C ASP A 123 23.49 -11.91 -9.90
N THR A 124 22.23 -11.97 -9.49
CA THR A 124 21.34 -10.81 -9.40
C THR A 124 21.37 -9.92 -10.65
N ALA A 125 21.43 -10.57 -11.82
CA ALA A 125 21.54 -9.89 -13.10
C ALA A 125 20.20 -9.27 -13.51
N ARG A 126 20.24 -8.02 -14.02
CA ARG A 126 19.06 -7.40 -14.63
C ARG A 126 18.71 -8.16 -15.91
N VAL A 127 17.46 -8.60 -16.00
CA VAL A 127 16.92 -9.18 -17.24
C VAL A 127 16.58 -8.05 -18.21
N GLN A 128 17.06 -8.20 -19.44
CA GLN A 128 16.77 -7.26 -20.54
C GLN A 128 15.38 -7.62 -21.10
N GLY A 129 14.35 -7.02 -20.56
CA GLY A 129 12.97 -7.18 -21.04
C GLY A 129 12.35 -5.84 -21.38
N GLN A 130 11.48 -5.82 -22.39
CA GLN A 130 10.67 -4.66 -22.68
C GLN A 130 9.29 -4.83 -22.06
N PHE A 131 9.01 -4.03 -21.02
CA PHE A 131 7.65 -3.87 -20.51
C PHE A 131 6.84 -2.96 -21.43
N SER A 132 5.54 -3.22 -21.54
CA SER A 132 4.62 -2.38 -22.33
C SER A 132 4.42 -1.00 -21.70
N SER A 133 4.51 -0.91 -20.38
CA SER A 133 4.41 0.34 -19.64
C SER A 133 5.68 1.18 -19.77
N GLU A 134 5.53 2.50 -19.89
CA GLU A 134 6.63 3.47 -19.98
C GLU A 134 6.65 4.48 -18.83
N LYS A 135 5.48 4.78 -18.24
CA LYS A 135 5.30 5.73 -17.14
C LYS A 135 4.53 5.11 -15.98
N THR A 136 5.04 3.99 -15.51
CA THR A 136 4.44 3.22 -14.43
C THR A 136 4.43 4.01 -13.13
N LYS A 137 3.28 4.05 -12.46
CA LYS A 137 3.11 4.57 -11.10
C LYS A 137 3.15 3.47 -10.07
N GLU A 138 2.51 2.37 -10.38
CA GLU A 138 2.45 1.17 -9.54
C GLU A 138 2.26 -0.06 -10.44
N PHE A 139 2.70 -1.23 -9.98
CA PHE A 139 2.52 -2.46 -10.71
C PHE A 139 2.24 -3.64 -9.78
N ARG A 140 1.66 -4.71 -10.35
CA ARG A 140 1.49 -6.02 -9.71
C ARG A 140 2.04 -7.10 -10.62
N VAL A 141 2.56 -8.18 -10.01
CA VAL A 141 3.08 -9.34 -10.72
C VAL A 141 2.28 -10.57 -10.33
N LEU A 142 1.71 -11.23 -11.35
CA LEU A 142 1.04 -12.52 -11.18
C LEU A 142 1.87 -13.60 -11.87
N THR A 143 2.21 -14.66 -11.13
CA THR A 143 2.82 -15.86 -11.69
C THR A 143 1.71 -16.75 -12.23
N ASN A 144 1.77 -17.08 -13.51
CA ASN A 144 0.75 -17.93 -14.15
C ASN A 144 1.04 -19.41 -13.92
N ASP A 145 2.33 -19.78 -14.02
CA ASP A 145 2.90 -21.09 -13.74
C ASP A 145 4.37 -20.94 -13.36
N GLY A 146 5.10 -22.05 -13.18
CA GLY A 146 6.52 -22.00 -12.81
C GLY A 146 7.45 -21.39 -13.88
N ASN A 147 6.96 -21.12 -15.08
CA ASN A 147 7.72 -20.65 -16.23
C ASN A 147 7.12 -19.38 -16.87
N SER A 148 6.09 -18.80 -16.32
CA SER A 148 5.51 -17.57 -16.87
C SER A 148 4.96 -16.65 -15.79
N PHE A 149 4.98 -15.35 -16.07
CA PHE A 149 4.36 -14.32 -15.24
C PHE A 149 3.81 -13.19 -16.09
N THR A 150 2.87 -12.46 -15.54
CA THR A 150 2.34 -11.22 -16.14
C THR A 150 2.52 -10.06 -15.17
N VAL A 151 3.06 -8.95 -15.69
CA VAL A 151 3.14 -7.68 -14.98
C VAL A 151 1.98 -6.82 -15.44
N TYR A 152 1.18 -6.37 -14.49
CA TYR A 152 0.09 -5.41 -14.67
C TYR A 152 0.58 -4.07 -14.13
N ALA A 153 0.51 -3.03 -14.92
CA ALA A 153 1.03 -1.72 -14.59
C ALA A 153 -0.05 -0.64 -14.73
N ALA A 154 -0.18 0.20 -13.71
CA ALA A 154 -0.87 1.47 -13.79
C ALA A 154 0.04 2.46 -14.53
N ASP A 155 -0.18 2.64 -15.83
CA ASP A 155 0.59 3.56 -16.65
C ASP A 155 -0.12 4.93 -16.70
N ASN A 156 0.55 5.95 -16.20
CA ASN A 156 -0.05 7.27 -15.99
C ASN A 156 -0.55 7.94 -17.28
N ASP A 157 -0.01 7.57 -18.43
CA ASP A 157 -0.42 8.17 -19.72
C ASP A 157 -1.44 7.31 -20.49
N ASP A 158 -1.36 5.99 -20.34
CA ASP A 158 -1.97 5.04 -21.26
C ASP A 158 -2.98 4.07 -20.64
N GLY A 159 -3.16 4.10 -19.31
CA GLY A 159 -4.12 3.25 -18.61
C GLY A 159 -3.52 1.96 -18.03
N LEU A 160 -4.19 0.84 -18.23
CA LEU A 160 -3.73 -0.48 -17.78
C LEU A 160 -2.82 -1.10 -18.84
N LYS A 161 -1.58 -1.37 -18.48
CA LYS A 161 -0.61 -2.06 -19.34
C LYS A 161 -0.31 -3.45 -18.80
N LEU A 162 -0.20 -4.41 -19.69
CA LEU A 162 0.19 -5.78 -19.38
C LEU A 162 1.44 -6.18 -20.15
N SER A 163 2.31 -6.94 -19.50
CA SER A 163 3.48 -7.55 -20.13
C SER A 163 3.61 -8.98 -19.63
N THR A 164 3.47 -9.96 -20.51
CA THR A 164 3.61 -11.38 -20.18
C THR A 164 4.98 -11.87 -20.62
N PHE A 165 5.64 -12.60 -19.73
CA PHE A 165 6.95 -13.18 -19.93
C PHE A 165 6.89 -14.69 -19.77
N GLU A 166 7.64 -15.40 -20.61
CA GLU A 166 7.84 -16.83 -20.54
C GLU A 166 9.35 -17.15 -20.49
N TYR A 167 9.68 -18.17 -19.72
CA TYR A 167 11.06 -18.66 -19.62
C TYR A 167 11.34 -19.71 -20.68
N ASP A 168 12.35 -19.46 -21.53
CA ASP A 168 12.79 -20.41 -22.53
C ASP A 168 14.00 -21.21 -22.00
N ASN A 169 13.76 -22.48 -21.71
CA ASN A 169 14.79 -23.40 -21.22
C ASN A 169 15.92 -23.67 -22.23
N GLY A 170 15.70 -23.41 -23.52
CA GLY A 170 16.71 -23.62 -24.55
C GLY A 170 17.74 -22.51 -24.63
N PHE A 171 17.32 -21.29 -24.28
CA PHE A 171 18.18 -20.09 -24.25
C PHE A 171 18.53 -19.64 -22.83
N ASP A 172 17.91 -20.25 -21.80
CA ASP A 172 18.08 -19.84 -20.39
C ASP A 172 17.74 -18.36 -20.15
N LEU A 173 16.65 -17.90 -20.75
CA LEU A 173 16.25 -16.49 -20.76
C LEU A 173 14.73 -16.31 -20.62
N TRP A 174 14.34 -15.17 -20.04
CA TRP A 174 12.97 -14.67 -20.01
C TRP A 174 12.67 -13.82 -21.25
N PHE A 175 11.60 -14.14 -21.96
CA PHE A 175 11.16 -13.39 -23.14
C PHE A 175 9.78 -12.76 -22.91
N ASN A 176 9.61 -11.51 -23.30
CA ASN A 176 8.29 -10.91 -23.41
C ASN A 176 7.56 -11.55 -24.61
N THR A 177 6.47 -12.26 -24.33
CA THR A 177 5.66 -12.97 -25.33
C THR A 177 4.40 -12.23 -25.71
N ALA A 178 3.89 -11.33 -24.86
CA ALA A 178 2.72 -10.53 -25.11
C ALA A 178 2.75 -9.19 -24.37
N GLY A 179 2.24 -8.15 -25.02
CA GLY A 179 1.98 -6.85 -24.42
C GLY A 179 0.63 -6.31 -24.82
N TYR A 180 -0.14 -5.82 -23.85
CA TYR A 180 -1.48 -5.27 -24.08
C TYR A 180 -1.59 -3.90 -23.40
N GLU A 181 -2.43 -3.05 -24.00
CA GLU A 181 -2.81 -1.76 -23.49
C GLU A 181 -4.33 -1.67 -23.44
N ILE A 182 -4.86 -1.21 -22.33
CA ILE A 182 -6.29 -1.00 -22.14
C ILE A 182 -6.47 0.41 -21.59
N ALA A 183 -7.06 1.28 -22.41
CA ALA A 183 -7.31 2.66 -22.02
C ALA A 183 -8.20 2.70 -20.77
N SER A 184 -7.86 3.56 -19.82
CA SER A 184 -8.67 3.89 -18.65
C SER A 184 -9.34 5.24 -18.81
N PHE A 185 -10.35 5.53 -17.98
CA PHE A 185 -11.05 6.82 -18.00
C PHE A 185 -10.18 8.01 -17.57
N GLY A 186 -9.08 7.76 -16.90
CA GLY A 186 -8.15 8.78 -16.42
C GLY A 186 -6.73 8.26 -16.31
N ASN A 187 -5.86 9.04 -15.69
CA ASN A 187 -4.46 8.71 -15.49
C ASN A 187 -4.28 7.85 -14.23
N PRO A 188 -3.92 6.56 -14.35
CA PRO A 188 -3.78 5.70 -13.18
C PRO A 188 -2.60 6.09 -12.29
N ASN A 189 -2.82 5.98 -10.97
CA ASN A 189 -1.79 6.17 -9.94
C ASN A 189 -1.50 4.90 -9.15
N GLY A 190 -2.47 4.01 -9.02
CA GLY A 190 -2.34 2.78 -8.26
C GLY A 190 -3.09 1.63 -8.92
N ILE A 191 -2.73 0.42 -8.52
CA ILE A 191 -3.34 -0.82 -9.03
C ILE A 191 -3.32 -1.89 -7.95
N ASP A 192 -4.43 -2.65 -7.83
CA ASP A 192 -4.40 -3.90 -7.13
C ASP A 192 -5.24 -4.97 -7.84
N ILE A 193 -4.98 -6.24 -7.53
CA ILE A 193 -5.57 -7.39 -8.23
C ILE A 193 -5.97 -8.44 -7.22
N TYR A 194 -7.20 -8.93 -7.36
CA TYR A 194 -7.69 -10.07 -6.61
C TYR A 194 -8.38 -11.07 -7.55
N GLY A 195 -7.76 -12.22 -7.77
CA GLY A 195 -8.24 -13.21 -8.74
C GLY A 195 -8.29 -12.64 -10.15
N ASN A 196 -9.49 -12.51 -10.70
CA ASN A 196 -9.73 -11.95 -12.03
C ASN A 196 -10.12 -10.46 -12.00
N GLU A 197 -10.26 -9.88 -10.84
CA GLU A 197 -10.63 -8.47 -10.67
C GLU A 197 -9.38 -7.60 -10.57
N ILE A 198 -9.38 -6.48 -11.28
CA ILE A 198 -8.31 -5.48 -11.30
C ILE A 198 -8.94 -4.14 -10.99
N VAL A 199 -8.36 -3.39 -10.07
CA VAL A 199 -8.81 -2.02 -9.75
C VAL A 199 -7.66 -1.05 -9.93
N LEU A 200 -7.92 0.02 -10.69
CA LEU A 200 -7.03 1.18 -10.83
C LEU A 200 -7.55 2.35 -10.01
N THR A 201 -6.65 3.11 -9.41
CA THR A 201 -6.95 4.46 -8.89
C THR A 201 -6.62 5.50 -9.92
N LEU A 202 -7.51 6.48 -10.11
CA LEU A 202 -7.50 7.44 -11.21
C LEU A 202 -7.46 8.91 -10.73
N ASP A 203 -6.70 9.18 -9.66
CA ASP A 203 -6.59 10.52 -9.09
C ASP A 203 -7.98 11.11 -8.73
N GLN A 204 -8.34 12.28 -9.24
CA GLN A 204 -9.62 12.95 -8.97
C GLN A 204 -10.85 12.21 -9.54
N LEU A 205 -10.68 11.21 -10.36
CA LEU A 205 -11.76 10.42 -10.96
C LEU A 205 -12.11 9.17 -10.14
N GLY A 206 -11.48 8.99 -8.99
CA GLY A 206 -11.73 7.87 -8.10
C GLY A 206 -11.11 6.57 -8.59
N ILE A 207 -11.89 5.55 -8.89
CA ILE A 207 -11.40 4.23 -9.31
C ILE A 207 -12.08 3.73 -10.58
N GLU A 208 -11.40 2.85 -11.31
CA GLU A 208 -11.97 2.03 -12.37
C GLU A 208 -11.65 0.56 -12.16
N ALA A 209 -12.66 -0.29 -12.28
CA ALA A 209 -12.53 -1.72 -12.14
C ALA A 209 -12.60 -2.42 -13.50
N PHE A 210 -11.80 -3.48 -13.63
CA PHE A 210 -11.73 -4.35 -14.80
C PHE A 210 -11.88 -5.80 -14.37
N HIS A 211 -12.35 -6.61 -15.28
CA HIS A 211 -12.41 -8.06 -15.12
C HIS A 211 -11.60 -8.76 -16.23
N SER A 212 -10.78 -9.72 -15.83
CA SER A 212 -9.97 -10.55 -16.74
C SER A 212 -10.57 -11.92 -16.87
N GLU A 213 -11.06 -12.28 -18.05
CA GLU A 213 -11.60 -13.60 -18.32
C GLU A 213 -11.02 -14.15 -19.63
N ASN A 214 -10.42 -15.35 -19.59
CA ASN A 214 -9.81 -16.03 -20.74
C ASN A 214 -8.80 -15.15 -21.52
N GLY A 215 -8.04 -14.30 -20.82
CA GLY A 215 -7.07 -13.37 -21.40
C GLY A 215 -7.69 -12.10 -22.00
N ILE A 216 -8.99 -11.92 -21.89
CA ILE A 216 -9.71 -10.70 -22.29
C ILE A 216 -9.99 -9.88 -21.04
N ILE A 217 -9.55 -8.62 -21.03
CA ILE A 217 -9.81 -7.68 -19.95
C ILE A 217 -10.85 -6.67 -20.42
N THR A 218 -11.89 -6.48 -19.61
CA THR A 218 -12.98 -5.56 -19.89
C THR A 218 -13.18 -4.61 -18.73
N SER A 219 -13.37 -3.31 -19.01
CA SER A 219 -13.80 -2.34 -18.02
C SER A 219 -15.21 -2.65 -17.55
N ARG A 220 -15.46 -2.61 -16.25
CA ARG A 220 -16.75 -2.97 -15.64
C ARG A 220 -17.48 -1.75 -15.12
N TYR A 221 -16.84 -1.00 -14.22
CA TYR A 221 -17.46 0.17 -13.59
C TYR A 221 -16.41 1.19 -13.17
N GLN A 222 -16.86 2.41 -12.97
CA GLN A 222 -16.12 3.50 -12.38
C GLN A 222 -16.86 4.01 -11.14
N ILE A 223 -16.13 4.35 -10.09
CA ILE A 223 -16.67 4.97 -8.88
C ILE A 223 -15.90 6.27 -8.62
N ASP A 224 -16.62 7.39 -8.67
CA ASP A 224 -16.09 8.69 -8.30
C ASP A 224 -15.93 8.79 -6.77
N LEU A 225 -14.76 9.27 -6.33
CA LEU A 225 -14.42 9.44 -4.93
C LEU A 225 -13.95 10.86 -4.66
N GLU A 226 -14.20 11.33 -3.46
CA GLU A 226 -13.67 12.61 -3.00
C GLU A 226 -12.15 12.52 -2.83
N GLY A 227 -11.44 13.59 -3.18
CA GLY A 227 -9.97 13.68 -3.09
C GLY A 227 -9.26 13.02 -4.27
N ASN A 228 -7.97 12.73 -4.07
CA ASN A 228 -7.13 12.13 -5.08
C ASN A 228 -6.91 10.65 -4.75
N ALA A 229 -7.56 9.74 -5.45
CA ALA A 229 -7.38 8.29 -5.30
C ALA A 229 -5.94 7.89 -5.67
N ARG A 230 -5.17 7.49 -4.65
CA ARG A 230 -3.72 7.26 -4.76
C ARG A 230 -3.36 5.78 -4.84
N ALA A 231 -3.89 4.99 -3.93
CA ALA A 231 -3.63 3.56 -3.82
C ALA A 231 -4.91 2.79 -3.51
N VAL A 232 -4.97 1.55 -3.90
CA VAL A 232 -6.06 0.62 -3.60
C VAL A 232 -5.51 -0.66 -3.00
N THR A 233 -6.23 -1.24 -2.04
CA THR A 233 -5.93 -2.56 -1.45
C THR A 233 -7.19 -3.40 -1.47
N MET A 234 -7.19 -4.46 -2.26
CA MET A 234 -8.31 -5.38 -2.42
C MET A 234 -8.32 -6.43 -1.32
N ILE A 235 -9.49 -6.62 -0.69
CA ILE A 235 -9.71 -7.69 0.29
C ILE A 235 -10.23 -8.95 -0.40
N ASN A 236 -11.10 -8.72 -1.37
CA ASN A 236 -11.67 -9.76 -2.24
C ASN A 236 -12.14 -9.12 -3.54
N GLY A 237 -12.78 -9.90 -4.43
CA GLY A 237 -13.22 -9.42 -5.74
C GLY A 237 -14.29 -8.32 -5.75
N GLY A 238 -14.82 -7.91 -4.60
CA GLY A 238 -15.85 -6.88 -4.49
C GLY A 238 -15.69 -5.95 -3.29
N GLU A 239 -14.66 -6.14 -2.46
CA GLU A 239 -14.42 -5.33 -1.26
C GLU A 239 -12.98 -4.85 -1.24
N PHE A 240 -12.78 -3.54 -1.10
CA PHE A 240 -11.45 -2.93 -1.14
C PHE A 240 -11.41 -1.57 -0.41
N TYR A 241 -10.20 -1.18 -0.04
CA TYR A 241 -9.89 0.13 0.55
C TYR A 241 -9.17 1.01 -0.47
N VAL A 242 -9.50 2.30 -0.46
CA VAL A 242 -8.84 3.30 -1.34
C VAL A 242 -8.30 4.43 -0.49
N ALA A 243 -7.01 4.72 -0.62
CA ALA A 243 -6.35 5.88 -0.06
C ALA A 243 -6.59 7.09 -0.98
N CYS A 244 -7.13 8.18 -0.44
CA CYS A 244 -7.57 9.36 -1.22
C CYS A 244 -6.95 10.67 -0.75
N GLU A 245 -5.67 10.63 -0.37
CA GLU A 245 -4.88 11.78 0.09
C GLU A 245 -5.65 12.63 1.13
N ASP A 246 -5.92 13.92 0.83
CA ASP A 246 -6.60 14.86 1.76
C ASP A 246 -8.04 14.46 2.13
N ALA A 247 -8.67 13.58 1.38
CA ALA A 247 -10.00 13.06 1.70
C ALA A 247 -9.95 11.83 2.63
N GLY A 248 -8.76 11.44 3.07
CA GLY A 248 -8.55 10.28 3.92
C GLY A 248 -8.64 8.97 3.16
N ALA A 249 -9.56 8.10 3.55
CA ALA A 249 -9.69 6.78 2.97
C ALA A 249 -11.16 6.35 2.81
N PHE A 250 -11.40 5.43 1.89
CA PHE A 250 -12.70 4.82 1.66
C PHE A 250 -12.63 3.30 1.75
N LYS A 251 -13.62 2.69 2.41
CA LYS A 251 -13.95 1.28 2.24
C LYS A 251 -15.11 1.21 1.24
N LEU A 252 -14.93 0.40 0.20
CA LEU A 252 -15.93 0.19 -0.84
C LEU A 252 -16.33 -1.28 -0.89
N ALA A 253 -17.62 -1.52 -1.12
CA ALA A 253 -18.15 -2.83 -1.39
C ALA A 253 -19.03 -2.78 -2.64
N THR A 254 -18.79 -3.68 -3.58
CA THR A 254 -19.54 -3.81 -4.83
C THR A 254 -20.22 -5.18 -4.91
N GLY A 255 -21.46 -5.20 -5.40
CA GLY A 255 -22.23 -6.40 -5.56
C GLY A 255 -21.97 -7.11 -6.89
N ILE A 256 -22.65 -8.25 -7.07
CA ILE A 256 -22.55 -9.12 -8.27
C ILE A 256 -22.92 -8.38 -9.58
N SER A 257 -23.72 -7.30 -9.47
CA SER A 257 -24.16 -6.48 -10.61
C SER A 257 -23.29 -5.25 -10.85
N ASP A 258 -22.08 -5.19 -10.33
CA ASP A 258 -21.16 -4.06 -10.45
C ASP A 258 -21.68 -2.74 -9.85
N GLN A 259 -22.63 -2.85 -8.93
CA GLN A 259 -23.18 -1.70 -8.25
C GLN A 259 -22.53 -1.50 -6.89
N LEU A 260 -22.28 -0.24 -6.56
CA LEU A 260 -21.80 0.13 -5.24
C LEU A 260 -22.87 -0.20 -4.19
N GLU A 261 -22.58 -1.15 -3.32
CA GLU A 261 -23.45 -1.59 -2.22
C GLU A 261 -23.10 -0.92 -0.89
N GLY A 262 -21.84 -0.49 -0.74
CA GLY A 262 -21.36 0.18 0.46
C GLY A 262 -20.20 1.13 0.17
N LYS A 263 -20.25 2.31 0.81
CA LYS A 263 -19.18 3.31 0.80
C LYS A 263 -19.05 3.90 2.20
N ILE A 264 -17.90 3.72 2.84
CA ILE A 264 -17.58 4.27 4.14
C ILE A 264 -16.34 5.14 3.99
N GLN A 265 -16.45 6.43 4.29
CA GLN A 265 -15.30 7.33 4.39
C GLN A 265 -14.79 7.36 5.83
N PHE A 266 -13.48 7.34 6.00
CA PHE A 266 -12.82 7.42 7.30
C PHE A 266 -11.47 8.14 7.18
N ALA A 267 -10.83 8.47 8.31
CA ALA A 267 -9.55 9.17 8.35
C ALA A 267 -9.53 10.48 7.52
N ASN A 268 -10.66 11.17 7.41
CA ASN A 268 -10.85 12.36 6.57
C ASN A 268 -10.13 13.62 7.06
N ASP A 269 -9.43 13.54 8.18
CA ASP A 269 -8.53 14.55 8.75
C ASP A 269 -7.03 14.22 8.51
N LEU A 270 -6.74 13.12 7.80
CA LEU A 270 -5.40 12.64 7.50
C LEU A 270 -5.12 12.64 5.99
N PHE A 271 -3.85 12.86 5.65
CA PHE A 271 -3.36 12.69 4.28
C PHE A 271 -2.94 11.24 4.06
N VAL A 272 -3.83 10.41 3.52
CA VAL A 272 -3.62 8.95 3.37
C VAL A 272 -3.10 8.61 1.99
N THR A 273 -1.94 7.95 1.92
CA THR A 273 -1.26 7.58 0.67
C THR A 273 -1.28 6.09 0.37
N HIS A 274 -1.40 5.25 1.40
CA HIS A 274 -1.45 3.78 1.28
C HIS A 274 -2.20 3.17 2.47
N ILE A 275 -2.76 1.97 2.30
CA ILE A 275 -3.47 1.23 3.33
C ILE A 275 -3.01 -0.22 3.30
N ALA A 276 -2.43 -0.68 4.40
CA ALA A 276 -2.16 -2.09 4.64
C ALA A 276 -3.30 -2.71 5.45
N VAL A 277 -3.62 -3.97 5.14
CA VAL A 277 -4.74 -4.68 5.77
C VAL A 277 -4.27 -6.03 6.31
N ASN A 278 -4.63 -6.32 7.55
CA ASN A 278 -4.41 -7.62 8.17
C ASN A 278 -5.62 -8.00 9.04
N ASN A 279 -6.49 -8.87 8.53
CA ASN A 279 -7.74 -9.21 9.20
C ASN A 279 -8.57 -7.97 9.58
N ASN A 280 -8.65 -7.67 10.88
CA ASN A 280 -9.36 -6.52 11.45
C ASN A 280 -8.44 -5.31 11.72
N GLN A 281 -7.21 -5.33 11.26
CA GLN A 281 -6.27 -4.23 11.45
C GLN A 281 -6.04 -3.50 10.13
N LEU A 282 -6.12 -2.18 10.16
CA LEU A 282 -5.74 -1.29 9.07
C LEU A 282 -4.57 -0.42 9.52
N ALA A 283 -3.53 -0.35 8.71
CA ALA A 283 -2.43 0.59 8.91
C ALA A 283 -2.38 1.55 7.72
N LEU A 284 -2.58 2.83 7.99
CA LEU A 284 -2.62 3.89 7.00
C LEU A 284 -1.29 4.63 6.99
N SER A 285 -0.62 4.66 5.85
CA SER A 285 0.54 5.52 5.62
C SER A 285 0.07 6.95 5.37
N CYS A 286 0.42 7.87 6.27
CA CYS A 286 -0.10 9.22 6.28
C CYS A 286 0.98 10.27 6.00
N ALA A 287 1.98 9.93 5.19
CA ALA A 287 3.09 10.81 4.83
C ALA A 287 3.74 11.45 6.08
N SER A 288 3.72 12.78 6.19
CA SER A 288 4.27 13.51 7.34
C SER A 288 3.47 13.37 8.64
N ASN A 289 2.24 12.82 8.59
CA ASN A 289 1.44 12.53 9.78
C ASN A 289 1.78 11.17 10.40
N GLY A 290 2.76 10.45 9.85
CA GLY A 290 3.21 9.16 10.37
C GLY A 290 2.31 8.01 9.96
N LEU A 291 1.97 7.14 10.89
CA LEU A 291 1.17 5.95 10.71
C LEU A 291 -0.10 6.02 11.55
N ALA A 292 -1.26 5.73 10.96
CA ALA A 292 -2.53 5.68 11.67
C ALA A 292 -3.09 4.25 11.67
N LEU A 293 -3.58 3.79 12.83
CA LEU A 293 -4.19 2.49 13.02
C LEU A 293 -5.69 2.61 13.11
N TYR A 294 -6.40 1.72 12.42
CA TYR A 294 -7.85 1.65 12.39
C TYR A 294 -8.34 0.21 12.48
N GLU A 295 -9.56 0.05 12.98
CA GLU A 295 -10.24 -1.23 13.06
C GLU A 295 -11.63 -1.14 12.41
N PRO A 296 -11.96 -2.03 11.44
CA PRO A 296 -13.30 -2.15 10.91
C PRO A 296 -14.27 -2.75 11.93
N ASP A 297 -15.37 -2.04 12.22
CA ASP A 297 -16.49 -2.53 13.03
C ASP A 297 -17.52 -3.20 12.11
N GLY A 298 -17.21 -4.38 11.62
CA GLY A 298 -18.01 -5.07 10.62
C GLY A 298 -18.08 -4.29 9.29
N ASN A 299 -19.30 -4.13 8.75
CA ASN A 299 -19.52 -3.43 7.47
C ASN A 299 -20.12 -2.03 7.64
N THR A 300 -20.18 -1.48 8.84
CA THR A 300 -20.93 -0.25 9.13
C THR A 300 -20.08 0.93 9.53
N SER A 301 -18.92 0.70 10.16
CA SER A 301 -18.02 1.77 10.62
C SER A 301 -16.57 1.30 10.66
N ILE A 302 -15.65 2.25 10.73
CA ILE A 302 -14.22 2.02 10.90
C ILE A 302 -13.74 2.96 12.01
N SER A 303 -13.21 2.39 13.08
CA SER A 303 -12.83 3.12 14.29
C SER A 303 -11.33 3.41 14.30
N ALA A 304 -10.95 4.64 14.63
CA ALA A 304 -9.55 5.00 14.87
C ALA A 304 -9.03 4.30 16.12
N ARG A 305 -7.83 3.73 16.02
CA ARG A 305 -7.13 3.03 17.12
C ARG A 305 -5.83 3.71 17.54
N GLY A 306 -5.36 4.69 16.81
CA GLY A 306 -4.20 5.50 17.17
C GLY A 306 -3.56 6.16 15.96
N ILE A 307 -2.84 7.27 16.22
CA ILE A 307 -1.96 7.94 15.25
C ILE A 307 -0.58 8.00 15.90
N HIS A 308 0.42 7.52 15.19
CA HIS A 308 1.78 7.36 15.67
C HIS A 308 2.74 8.18 14.80
N ASP A 309 3.38 9.16 15.42
CA ASP A 309 4.43 9.95 14.77
C ASP A 309 5.73 9.12 14.74
N ILE A 310 5.94 8.44 13.65
CA ILE A 310 7.14 7.63 13.36
C ILE A 310 7.97 8.22 12.22
N GLY A 311 7.78 9.52 11.95
CA GLY A 311 8.38 10.22 10.83
C GLY A 311 7.55 10.11 9.55
N TYR A 312 8.18 10.39 8.40
CA TYR A 312 7.49 10.34 7.11
C TYR A 312 7.33 8.91 6.61
N VAL A 313 6.09 8.43 6.50
CA VAL A 313 5.75 7.07 6.05
C VAL A 313 5.34 7.07 4.59
N TYR A 314 6.01 6.25 3.78
CA TYR A 314 5.70 6.05 2.36
C TYR A 314 4.75 4.88 2.14
N HIS A 315 5.02 3.77 2.81
CA HIS A 315 4.31 2.50 2.65
C HIS A 315 4.30 1.73 3.97
N ALA A 316 3.32 0.86 4.18
CA ALA A 316 3.32 -0.07 5.28
C ALA A 316 2.80 -1.44 4.80
N GLU A 317 3.28 -2.52 5.42
CA GLU A 317 2.86 -3.89 5.11
C GLU A 317 2.84 -4.74 6.37
N PHE A 318 1.82 -5.62 6.50
CA PHE A 318 1.73 -6.60 7.58
C PHE A 318 2.36 -7.93 7.16
N SER A 319 3.20 -8.50 8.00
CA SER A 319 3.73 -9.86 7.81
C SER A 319 4.13 -10.50 9.13
N GLY A 320 3.80 -11.78 9.32
CA GLY A 320 4.27 -12.59 10.44
C GLY A 320 3.91 -12.06 11.83
N GLY A 321 2.83 -11.27 11.95
CA GLY A 321 2.43 -10.62 13.21
C GLY A 321 3.10 -9.27 13.48
N TYR A 322 3.91 -8.79 12.54
CA TYR A 322 4.57 -7.49 12.59
C TYR A 322 4.00 -6.54 11.56
N LEU A 323 4.14 -5.24 11.83
CA LEU A 323 3.90 -4.15 10.89
C LEU A 323 5.25 -3.56 10.45
N PHE A 324 5.50 -3.58 9.15
CA PHE A 324 6.69 -3.04 8.50
C PHE A 324 6.33 -1.66 7.93
N ALA A 325 7.00 -0.61 8.38
CA ALA A 325 6.79 0.75 7.89
C ALA A 325 8.01 1.24 7.11
N ALA A 326 7.82 1.48 5.83
CA ALA A 326 8.81 2.10 4.95
C ALA A 326 8.79 3.62 5.18
N THR A 327 9.87 4.15 5.75
CA THR A 327 9.95 5.55 6.17
C THR A 327 11.13 6.30 5.54
N ARG A 328 11.15 7.61 5.72
CA ARG A 328 12.29 8.42 5.29
C ARG A 328 13.58 8.08 6.03
N GLU A 329 13.44 7.62 7.27
CA GLU A 329 14.54 7.28 8.16
C GLU A 329 15.05 5.84 7.98
N GLY A 330 14.32 5.03 7.22
CA GLY A 330 14.64 3.62 6.97
C GLY A 330 13.41 2.72 7.13
N LEU A 331 13.63 1.42 7.36
CA LEU A 331 12.57 0.45 7.62
C LEU A 331 12.41 0.28 9.13
N GLN A 332 11.22 0.58 9.63
CA GLN A 332 10.83 0.38 11.03
C GLN A 332 9.88 -0.81 11.13
N ILE A 333 10.09 -1.67 12.12
CA ILE A 333 9.29 -2.88 12.35
C ILE A 333 8.67 -2.82 13.73
N PHE A 334 7.35 -3.04 13.80
CA PHE A 334 6.57 -2.88 15.02
C PHE A 334 5.75 -4.14 15.34
N GLU A 335 5.51 -4.35 16.64
CA GLU A 335 4.39 -5.11 17.17
C GLU A 335 3.25 -4.15 17.51
N ILE A 336 2.01 -4.57 17.29
CA ILE A 336 0.82 -3.83 17.71
C ILE A 336 0.29 -4.47 18.99
N ASP A 337 0.16 -3.64 20.03
CA ASP A 337 -0.49 -3.99 21.30
C ASP A 337 -1.90 -3.36 21.30
N GLU A 338 -2.96 -4.22 21.31
CA GLU A 338 -4.38 -3.86 21.20
C GLU A 338 -5.04 -3.53 22.53
#